data_4836c3220529a4061f4df43435b36fcc
#
_entry.id   4836c3220529a4061f4df43435b36fcc
#
_cell.length_a   1.000
_cell.length_b   1.000
_cell.length_c   1.000
_cell.angle_alpha   90.00
_cell.angle_beta   90.00
_cell.angle_gamma   90.00
#
_symmetry.space_group_name_H-M   'P 1'
#
loop_
_entity.id
_entity.type
_entity.pdbx_description
1 polymer ?
#
loop_
_entity_poly.entity_id
_entity_poly.type
_entity_poly.pdbx_seq_one_letter_code
_entity_poly.pdbx_strand_id
1 'polypeptide(L)'
;MLTRGMNAVVRLKTGFERFRTNVNNKNPKLFESLRKDQSPKYMVFACADSRVSPTITLGLNPGEAFTVRNIAGMVPAYQKTRHCSVGSAIEFAVVVLKVECIVVIGHSRCGGIRELLSLKDEGPNAYHFIEDWVKIGMEAKKKVQRENRLLPFDDQCTVLEKVRLLKTF
;
A
#
# COMPACT_ATOMS: atom_id res chain seq x y z
N MET A 1 26.88 1.15 7.63
CA MET A 1 27.42 0.25 6.60
C MET A 1 27.11 -1.18 7.03
N LEU A 2 26.13 -1.84 6.41
CA LEU A 2 25.79 -3.25 6.70
C LEU A 2 26.87 -4.11 6.05
N THR A 3 27.61 -4.85 6.86
CA THR A 3 28.67 -5.74 6.42
C THR A 3 28.13 -6.77 5.41
N ARG A 4 28.74 -6.82 4.23
CA ARG A 4 28.57 -7.91 3.25
C ARG A 4 28.90 -9.23 3.96
N GLY A 5 27.90 -10.06 4.24
CA GLY A 5 28.13 -11.41 4.76
C GLY A 5 27.13 -11.95 5.78
N MET A 6 26.24 -11.13 6.33
CA MET A 6 25.23 -11.66 7.23
C MET A 6 24.09 -12.30 6.39
N ASN A 7 23.87 -13.61 6.59
CA ASN A 7 22.76 -14.33 5.95
C ASN A 7 21.44 -13.57 6.22
N ALA A 8 20.63 -13.35 5.17
CA ALA A 8 19.37 -12.61 5.26
C ALA A 8 18.44 -13.17 6.36
N VAL A 9 18.42 -14.48 6.54
CA VAL A 9 17.63 -15.16 7.58
C VAL A 9 18.13 -14.75 8.98
N VAL A 10 19.45 -14.71 9.20
CA VAL A 10 20.04 -14.27 10.48
C VAL A 10 19.67 -12.81 10.76
N ARG A 11 19.70 -11.95 9.73
CA ARG A 11 19.28 -10.55 9.87
C ARG A 11 17.83 -10.41 10.33
N LEU A 12 16.92 -11.19 9.75
CA LEU A 12 15.50 -11.19 10.11
C LEU A 12 15.29 -11.73 11.54
N LYS A 13 15.94 -12.84 11.88
CA LYS A 13 15.90 -13.40 13.25
C LYS A 13 16.38 -12.39 14.30
N THR A 14 17.51 -11.77 14.08
CA THR A 14 18.02 -10.72 14.97
C THR A 14 17.07 -9.52 15.07
N GLY A 15 16.41 -9.15 13.94
CA GLY A 15 15.39 -8.11 13.91
C GLY A 15 14.19 -8.46 14.81
N PHE A 16 13.71 -9.70 14.72
CA PHE A 16 12.62 -10.19 15.58
C PHE A 16 13.02 -10.23 17.08
N GLU A 17 14.22 -10.68 17.38
CA GLU A 17 14.72 -10.70 18.77
C GLU A 17 14.80 -9.28 19.35
N ARG A 18 15.25 -8.30 18.57
CA ARG A 18 15.23 -6.88 18.97
C ARG A 18 13.81 -6.37 19.21
N PHE A 19 12.87 -6.69 18.31
CA PHE A 19 11.46 -6.35 18.51
C PHE A 19 10.95 -6.95 19.82
N ARG A 20 11.16 -8.25 20.04
CA ARG A 20 10.71 -8.94 21.26
C ARG A 20 11.28 -8.27 22.52
N THR A 21 12.58 -7.98 22.54
CA THR A 21 13.25 -7.42 23.71
C THR A 21 12.94 -5.94 23.94
N ASN A 22 12.95 -5.14 22.87
CA ASN A 22 12.91 -3.68 23.00
C ASN A 22 11.51 -3.08 22.81
N VAL A 23 10.57 -3.83 22.22
CA VAL A 23 9.20 -3.36 21.99
C VAL A 23 8.20 -4.21 22.78
N ASN A 24 8.12 -5.50 22.52
CA ASN A 24 7.12 -6.38 23.14
C ASN A 24 7.30 -6.45 24.67
N ASN A 25 8.47 -6.85 25.15
CA ASN A 25 8.73 -7.04 26.58
C ASN A 25 8.71 -5.74 27.38
N LYS A 26 8.94 -4.59 26.72
CA LYS A 26 8.88 -3.27 27.36
C LYS A 26 7.46 -2.70 27.44
N ASN A 27 6.52 -3.26 26.69
CA ASN A 27 5.13 -2.82 26.67
C ASN A 27 4.14 -3.96 26.96
N PRO A 28 4.28 -4.66 28.11
CA PRO A 28 3.52 -5.88 28.38
C PRO A 28 2.00 -5.65 28.39
N LYS A 29 1.52 -4.53 28.92
CA LYS A 29 0.10 -4.19 28.95
C LYS A 29 -0.50 -4.03 27.55
N LEU A 30 0.23 -3.36 26.64
CA LEU A 30 -0.19 -3.19 25.25
C LEU A 30 -0.33 -4.57 24.58
N PHE A 31 0.71 -5.38 24.63
CA PHE A 31 0.71 -6.68 23.96
C PHE A 31 -0.21 -7.72 24.58
N GLU A 32 -0.51 -7.62 25.87
CA GLU A 32 -1.52 -8.43 26.52
C GLU A 32 -2.93 -8.11 25.98
N SER A 33 -3.23 -6.82 25.78
CA SER A 33 -4.48 -6.38 25.15
C SER A 33 -4.57 -6.86 23.70
N LEU A 34 -3.53 -6.61 22.89
CA LEU A 34 -3.48 -6.99 21.48
C LEU A 34 -3.55 -8.52 21.25
N ARG A 35 -3.16 -9.33 22.24
CA ARG A 35 -3.29 -10.79 22.18
C ARG A 35 -4.74 -11.25 22.26
N LYS A 36 -5.60 -10.48 22.91
CA LYS A 36 -7.01 -10.82 23.11
C LYS A 36 -7.85 -10.40 21.91
N ASP A 37 -7.61 -9.19 21.38
CA ASP A 37 -8.37 -8.65 20.26
C ASP A 37 -7.60 -7.50 19.57
N GLN A 38 -8.11 -7.07 18.40
CA GLN A 38 -7.66 -5.89 17.69
C GLN A 38 -8.78 -4.86 17.54
N SER A 39 -8.46 -3.60 17.77
CA SER A 39 -9.40 -2.48 17.63
C SER A 39 -8.68 -1.29 16.98
N PRO A 40 -8.25 -1.41 15.71
CA PRO A 40 -7.55 -0.36 15.01
C PRO A 40 -8.48 0.83 14.74
N LYS A 41 -7.98 2.04 14.91
CA LYS A 41 -8.70 3.25 14.54
C LYS A 41 -8.65 3.55 13.05
N TYR A 42 -7.58 3.12 12.41
CA TYR A 42 -7.29 3.46 11.02
C TYR A 42 -7.26 2.22 10.13
N MET A 43 -7.80 2.36 8.91
CA MET A 43 -7.41 1.49 7.80
C MET A 43 -6.45 2.25 6.91
N VAL A 44 -5.29 1.67 6.60
CA VAL A 44 -4.26 2.31 5.80
C VAL A 44 -3.99 1.52 4.52
N PHE A 45 -4.18 2.15 3.37
CA PHE A 45 -3.70 1.66 2.07
C PHE A 45 -2.40 2.33 1.71
N ALA A 46 -1.40 1.54 1.34
CA ALA A 46 -0.10 2.05 0.89
C ALA A 46 0.52 1.17 -0.19
N CYS A 47 1.47 1.73 -0.91
CA CYS A 47 2.25 0.96 -1.87
C CYS A 47 3.09 -0.13 -1.17
N ALA A 48 3.28 -1.26 -1.87
CA ALA A 48 4.21 -2.32 -1.46
C ALA A 48 5.69 -1.92 -1.59
N ASP A 49 5.99 -0.75 -2.13
CA ASP A 49 7.35 -0.22 -2.32
C ASP A 49 8.14 -0.29 -1.01
N SER A 50 9.35 -0.87 -1.10
CA SER A 50 10.21 -1.11 0.07
C SER A 50 10.67 0.16 0.78
N ARG A 51 10.62 1.31 0.10
CA ARG A 51 10.98 2.63 0.65
C ARG A 51 9.87 3.25 1.50
N VAL A 52 8.65 2.72 1.40
CA VAL A 52 7.47 3.23 2.10
C VAL A 52 7.07 2.26 3.20
N SER A 53 6.99 2.74 4.43
CA SER A 53 6.46 2.00 5.58
C SER A 53 5.47 2.88 6.33
N PRO A 54 4.17 2.65 6.19
CA PRO A 54 3.15 3.46 6.87
C PRO A 54 3.35 3.52 8.38
N THR A 55 3.72 2.40 9.00
CA THR A 55 4.01 2.34 10.43
C THR A 55 5.10 3.32 10.85
N ILE A 56 6.16 3.42 10.02
CA ILE A 56 7.27 4.35 10.32
C ILE A 56 6.89 5.78 9.97
N THR A 57 6.34 6.01 8.77
CA THR A 57 6.07 7.36 8.26
C THR A 57 4.95 8.08 8.99
N LEU A 58 4.01 7.34 9.56
CA LEU A 58 2.90 7.89 10.35
C LEU A 58 3.11 7.74 11.87
N GLY A 59 4.22 7.12 12.29
CA GLY A 59 4.49 6.89 13.72
C GLY A 59 3.48 5.99 14.41
N LEU A 60 2.89 5.03 13.68
CA LEU A 60 1.85 4.15 14.20
C LEU A 60 2.43 3.08 15.14
N ASN A 61 1.77 2.88 16.25
CA ASN A 61 2.07 1.80 17.18
C ASN A 61 1.38 0.48 16.74
N PRO A 62 1.86 -0.66 17.22
CA PRO A 62 1.15 -1.94 17.03
C PRO A 62 -0.31 -1.85 17.49
N GLY A 63 -1.24 -2.29 16.64
CA GLY A 63 -2.68 -2.30 16.93
C GLY A 63 -3.44 -1.05 16.48
N GLU A 64 -2.78 0.06 16.12
CA GLU A 64 -3.46 1.30 15.74
C GLU A 64 -4.04 1.29 14.32
N ALA A 65 -3.46 0.52 13.41
CA ALA A 65 -3.89 0.49 12.02
C ALA A 65 -4.05 -0.92 11.45
N PHE A 66 -5.11 -1.10 10.68
CA PHE A 66 -5.33 -2.24 9.79
C PHE A 66 -4.76 -1.88 8.41
N THR A 67 -3.63 -2.47 8.03
CA THR A 67 -2.84 -2.00 6.89
C THR A 67 -2.90 -2.96 5.72
N VAL A 68 -3.23 -2.45 4.54
CA VAL A 68 -3.16 -3.15 3.25
C VAL A 68 -2.06 -2.53 2.40
N ARG A 69 -1.19 -3.37 1.84
CA ARG A 69 -0.14 -2.94 0.92
C ARG A 69 -0.25 -3.69 -0.40
N ASN A 70 -0.30 -2.95 -1.49
CA ASN A 70 -0.36 -3.50 -2.84
C ASN A 70 0.44 -2.63 -3.82
N ILE A 71 0.52 -3.02 -5.08
CA ILE A 71 1.21 -2.21 -6.10
C ILE A 71 0.47 -0.87 -6.25
N ALA A 72 1.21 0.23 -6.10
CA ALA A 72 0.75 1.62 -6.15
C ALA A 72 -0.29 2.03 -5.08
N GLY A 73 -0.58 1.20 -4.09
CA GLY A 73 -1.57 1.52 -3.06
C GLY A 73 -3.00 1.70 -3.60
N MET A 74 -3.33 1.01 -4.69
CA MET A 74 -4.59 1.19 -5.40
C MET A 74 -5.77 0.51 -4.69
N VAL A 75 -6.95 1.14 -4.81
CA VAL A 75 -8.23 0.60 -4.34
C VAL A 75 -9.15 0.42 -5.55
N PRO A 76 -9.47 -0.83 -5.95
CA PRO A 76 -10.36 -1.10 -7.07
C PRO A 76 -11.80 -0.70 -6.76
N ALA A 77 -12.58 -0.44 -7.80
CA ALA A 77 -14.02 -0.26 -7.65
C ALA A 77 -14.68 -1.55 -7.13
N TYR A 78 -15.77 -1.40 -6.39
CA TYR A 78 -16.56 -2.52 -5.91
C TYR A 78 -17.10 -3.39 -7.05
N GLN A 79 -16.89 -4.70 -6.93
CA GLN A 79 -17.44 -5.69 -7.86
C GLN A 79 -17.90 -6.92 -7.05
N LYS A 80 -19.20 -7.07 -6.88
CA LYS A 80 -19.82 -8.12 -6.04
C LYS A 80 -19.45 -9.55 -6.44
N THR A 81 -19.21 -9.79 -7.71
CA THR A 81 -18.95 -11.12 -8.27
C THR A 81 -17.47 -11.52 -8.28
N ARG A 82 -16.59 -10.64 -7.87
CA ARG A 82 -15.15 -10.85 -7.95
C ARG A 82 -14.54 -11.03 -6.56
N HIS A 83 -13.85 -12.14 -6.33
CA HIS A 83 -13.03 -12.31 -5.13
C HIS A 83 -11.88 -11.29 -5.16
N CYS A 84 -11.92 -10.32 -4.28
CA CYS A 84 -10.95 -9.23 -4.20
C CYS A 84 -10.43 -9.10 -2.78
N SER A 85 -9.14 -9.33 -2.58
CA SER A 85 -8.50 -9.21 -1.28
C SER A 85 -8.56 -7.79 -0.70
N VAL A 86 -8.56 -6.77 -1.56
CA VAL A 86 -8.72 -5.37 -1.14
C VAL A 86 -10.15 -5.12 -0.67
N GLY A 87 -11.15 -5.60 -1.43
CA GLY A 87 -12.56 -5.48 -1.06
C GLY A 87 -12.87 -6.17 0.26
N SER A 88 -12.39 -7.41 0.45
CA SER A 88 -12.59 -8.13 1.73
C SER A 88 -11.91 -7.45 2.90
N ALA A 89 -10.74 -6.83 2.70
CA ALA A 89 -10.06 -6.08 3.74
C ALA A 89 -10.84 -4.80 4.12
N ILE A 90 -11.44 -4.10 3.15
CA ILE A 90 -12.30 -2.93 3.43
C ILE A 90 -13.54 -3.36 4.20
N GLU A 91 -14.23 -4.38 3.75
CA GLU A 91 -15.42 -4.89 4.42
C GLU A 91 -15.11 -5.29 5.87
N PHE A 92 -14.02 -6.02 6.08
CA PHE A 92 -13.59 -6.40 7.41
C PHE A 92 -13.26 -5.18 8.29
N ALA A 93 -12.51 -4.22 7.76
CA ALA A 93 -12.15 -3.01 8.50
C ALA A 93 -13.36 -2.16 8.88
N VAL A 94 -14.31 -1.98 7.95
CA VAL A 94 -15.48 -1.11 8.16
C VAL A 94 -16.58 -1.81 8.95
N VAL A 95 -16.92 -3.05 8.57
CA VAL A 95 -18.08 -3.75 9.15
C VAL A 95 -17.72 -4.44 10.46
N VAL A 96 -16.57 -5.10 10.51
CA VAL A 96 -16.17 -5.91 11.68
C VAL A 96 -15.38 -5.05 12.67
N LEU A 97 -14.29 -4.41 12.21
CA LEU A 97 -13.41 -3.65 13.10
C LEU A 97 -13.92 -2.23 13.39
N LYS A 98 -14.82 -1.70 12.57
CA LYS A 98 -15.43 -0.36 12.72
C LYS A 98 -14.39 0.75 12.81
N VAL A 99 -13.40 0.72 11.91
CA VAL A 99 -12.37 1.75 11.84
C VAL A 99 -12.99 3.16 11.67
N GLU A 100 -12.38 4.15 12.29
CA GLU A 100 -12.88 5.53 12.27
C GLU A 100 -12.49 6.25 10.97
N CYS A 101 -11.38 5.85 10.34
CA CYS A 101 -10.83 6.54 9.17
C CYS A 101 -10.12 5.58 8.22
N ILE A 102 -10.30 5.82 6.91
CA ILE A 102 -9.54 5.15 5.85
C ILE A 102 -8.56 6.15 5.25
N VAL A 103 -7.28 5.78 5.27
CA VAL A 103 -6.17 6.60 4.76
C VAL A 103 -5.54 5.90 3.56
N VAL A 104 -5.34 6.64 2.46
CA VAL A 104 -4.63 6.15 1.28
C VAL A 104 -3.37 6.98 1.07
N ILE A 105 -2.23 6.31 1.03
CA ILE A 105 -0.92 6.95 0.94
C ILE A 105 -0.32 6.71 -0.43
N GLY A 106 -0.14 7.79 -1.19
CA GLY A 106 0.72 7.84 -2.36
C GLY A 106 2.17 8.16 -1.97
N HIS A 107 3.09 7.93 -2.89
CA HIS A 107 4.49 8.30 -2.71
C HIS A 107 5.14 8.66 -4.04
N SER A 108 6.21 9.44 -3.97
CA SER A 108 6.98 9.84 -5.14
C SER A 108 7.76 8.66 -5.77
N ARG A 109 7.96 8.74 -7.07
CA ARG A 109 8.67 7.73 -7.89
C ARG A 109 8.10 6.32 -7.71
N CYS A 110 6.77 6.23 -7.73
CA CYS A 110 6.06 4.97 -7.59
C CYS A 110 6.20 4.12 -8.87
N GLY A 111 6.80 2.92 -8.73
CA GLY A 111 6.96 2.00 -9.86
C GLY A 111 5.63 1.59 -10.49
N GLY A 112 4.60 1.34 -9.70
CA GLY A 112 3.28 0.97 -10.22
C GLY A 112 2.57 2.11 -10.97
N ILE A 113 2.78 3.36 -10.58
CA ILE A 113 2.29 4.53 -11.33
C ILE A 113 3.04 4.69 -12.65
N ARG A 114 4.35 4.46 -12.64
CA ARG A 114 5.16 4.45 -13.85
C ARG A 114 4.69 3.37 -14.83
N GLU A 115 4.43 2.16 -14.36
CA GLU A 115 3.86 1.08 -15.17
C GLU A 115 2.50 1.46 -15.74
N LEU A 116 1.61 2.04 -14.93
CA LEU A 116 0.31 2.52 -15.40
C LEU A 116 0.46 3.53 -16.56
N LEU A 117 1.34 4.51 -16.42
CA LEU A 117 1.54 5.52 -17.46
C LEU A 117 2.19 4.92 -18.73
N SER A 118 3.05 3.90 -18.57
CA SER A 118 3.73 3.19 -19.65
C SER A 118 2.84 2.23 -20.43
N LEU A 119 1.65 1.85 -19.93
CA LEU A 119 0.75 0.95 -20.63
C LEU A 119 0.46 1.45 -22.04
N LYS A 120 0.57 0.58 -23.03
CA LYS A 120 0.15 0.85 -24.40
C LYS A 120 -1.34 0.55 -24.56
N ASP A 121 -2.00 1.25 -25.46
CA ASP A 121 -3.41 1.00 -25.74
C ASP A 121 -3.60 -0.32 -26.50
N GLU A 122 -2.58 -0.76 -27.27
CA GLU A 122 -2.58 -1.98 -28.08
C GLU A 122 -1.25 -2.72 -27.95
N GLY A 123 -1.28 -4.03 -28.07
CA GLY A 123 -0.12 -4.91 -28.07
C GLY A 123 -0.14 -5.94 -26.92
N PRO A 124 0.77 -6.93 -26.96
CA PRO A 124 0.86 -7.92 -25.91
C PRO A 124 1.34 -7.29 -24.60
N ASN A 125 0.78 -7.77 -23.50
CA ASN A 125 1.24 -7.40 -22.15
C ASN A 125 2.67 -7.90 -21.92
N ALA A 126 3.51 -7.04 -21.32
CA ALA A 126 4.85 -7.42 -20.87
C ALA A 126 4.78 -8.25 -19.58
N TYR A 127 3.73 -8.05 -18.78
CA TYR A 127 3.51 -8.70 -17.49
C TYR A 127 2.09 -9.26 -17.39
N HIS A 128 1.93 -10.43 -16.76
CA HIS A 128 0.63 -11.09 -16.63
C HIS A 128 -0.29 -10.44 -15.59
N PHE A 129 0.25 -9.96 -14.47
CA PHE A 129 -0.54 -9.49 -13.33
C PHE A 129 -0.42 -7.99 -13.08
N ILE A 130 0.75 -7.40 -13.34
CA ILE A 130 1.00 -5.98 -13.03
C ILE A 130 0.13 -5.09 -13.88
N GLU A 131 0.07 -5.36 -15.19
CA GLU A 131 -0.69 -4.53 -16.12
C GLU A 131 -2.18 -4.58 -15.83
N ASP A 132 -2.74 -5.76 -15.57
CA ASP A 132 -4.16 -5.89 -15.23
C ASP A 132 -4.49 -5.19 -13.91
N TRP A 133 -3.55 -5.23 -12.95
CA TRP A 133 -3.72 -4.51 -11.71
C TRP A 133 -3.70 -3.00 -11.89
N VAL A 134 -2.70 -2.46 -12.57
CA VAL A 134 -2.56 -1.00 -12.71
C VAL A 134 -3.63 -0.37 -13.61
N LYS A 135 -4.33 -1.15 -14.46
CA LYS A 135 -5.52 -0.71 -15.23
C LYS A 135 -6.64 -0.14 -14.35
N ILE A 136 -6.65 -0.42 -13.04
CA ILE A 136 -7.53 0.24 -12.06
C ILE A 136 -7.42 1.78 -12.18
N GLY A 137 -6.23 2.29 -12.50
CA GLY A 137 -5.94 3.72 -12.63
C GLY A 137 -6.12 4.30 -14.04
N MET A 138 -6.69 3.58 -15.02
CA MET A 138 -6.77 4.02 -16.42
C MET A 138 -7.45 5.38 -16.61
N GLU A 139 -8.52 5.66 -15.87
CA GLU A 139 -9.21 6.94 -15.95
C GLU A 139 -8.30 8.12 -15.53
N ALA A 140 -7.53 7.91 -14.47
CA ALA A 140 -6.56 8.89 -14.01
C ALA A 140 -5.43 9.09 -15.03
N LYS A 141 -4.92 8.00 -15.62
CA LYS A 141 -3.94 8.06 -16.72
C LYS A 141 -4.46 8.90 -17.88
N LYS A 142 -5.64 8.58 -18.40
CA LYS A 142 -6.25 9.31 -19.53
C LYS A 142 -6.44 10.78 -19.21
N LYS A 143 -6.85 11.11 -17.99
CA LYS A 143 -6.99 12.50 -17.54
C LYS A 143 -5.65 13.22 -17.55
N VAL A 144 -4.61 12.64 -16.94
CA VAL A 144 -3.27 13.24 -16.89
C VAL A 144 -2.69 13.42 -18.29
N GLN A 145 -2.78 12.43 -19.16
CA GLN A 145 -2.28 12.52 -20.54
C GLN A 145 -3.00 13.59 -21.35
N ARG A 146 -4.32 13.78 -21.15
CA ARG A 146 -5.07 14.84 -21.82
C ARG A 146 -4.69 16.22 -21.34
N GLU A 147 -4.60 16.42 -20.03
CA GLU A 147 -4.41 17.72 -19.40
C GLU A 147 -2.92 18.14 -19.34
N ASN A 148 -2.00 17.17 -19.39
CA ASN A 148 -0.57 17.39 -19.23
C ASN A 148 0.26 16.80 -20.39
N ARG A 149 -0.31 16.72 -21.59
CA ARG A 149 0.31 16.08 -22.77
C ARG A 149 1.68 16.67 -23.17
N LEU A 150 1.92 17.92 -22.82
CA LEU A 150 3.18 18.62 -23.16
C LEU A 150 4.28 18.39 -22.12
N LEU A 151 3.97 17.82 -20.98
CA LEU A 151 4.96 17.51 -19.96
C LEU A 151 5.78 16.28 -20.35
N PRO A 152 7.08 16.24 -20.01
CA PRO A 152 7.89 15.03 -20.07
C PRO A 152 7.24 13.87 -19.30
N PHE A 153 7.57 12.64 -19.68
CA PHE A 153 7.00 11.42 -19.08
C PHE A 153 7.14 11.39 -17.56
N ASP A 154 8.31 11.73 -17.02
CA ASP A 154 8.57 11.71 -15.58
C ASP A 154 7.74 12.76 -14.81
N ASP A 155 7.47 13.89 -15.44
CA ASP A 155 6.60 14.94 -14.88
C ASP A 155 5.14 14.50 -14.89
N GLN A 156 4.68 13.82 -15.95
CA GLN A 156 3.36 13.20 -16.00
C GLN A 156 3.22 12.13 -14.90
N CYS A 157 4.25 11.31 -14.64
CA CYS A 157 4.27 10.40 -13.51
C CYS A 157 4.07 11.15 -12.19
N THR A 158 4.78 12.25 -11.98
CA THR A 158 4.69 13.07 -10.77
C THR A 158 3.28 13.67 -10.59
N VAL A 159 2.63 14.07 -11.67
CA VAL A 159 1.22 14.52 -11.62
C VAL A 159 0.30 13.36 -11.26
N LEU A 160 0.48 12.20 -11.90
CA LEU A 160 -0.36 11.02 -11.69
C LEU A 160 -0.24 10.45 -10.26
N GLU A 161 0.94 10.52 -9.65
CA GLU A 161 1.18 10.13 -8.24
C GLU A 161 0.33 10.93 -7.24
N LYS A 162 -0.05 12.16 -7.61
CA LYS A 162 -0.89 13.05 -6.78
C LYS A 162 -2.39 12.85 -7.00
N VAL A 163 -2.77 12.16 -8.08
CA VAL A 163 -4.18 11.86 -8.36
C VAL A 163 -4.67 10.78 -7.42
N ARG A 164 -5.78 11.04 -6.72
CA ARG A 164 -6.42 10.03 -5.88
C ARG A 164 -6.99 8.92 -6.76
N LEU A 165 -6.39 7.74 -6.68
CA LEU A 165 -6.85 6.53 -7.36
C LEU A 165 -7.93 5.79 -6.53
N LEU A 166 -8.78 6.57 -5.87
CA LEU A 166 -9.97 6.07 -5.18
C LEU A 166 -11.13 6.13 -6.17
N LYS A 167 -11.64 4.98 -6.59
CA LYS A 167 -12.99 4.94 -7.16
C LYS A 167 -13.97 4.87 -6.00
N THR A 168 -14.91 5.79 -5.98
CA THR A 168 -15.98 5.89 -4.96
C THR A 168 -16.68 4.54 -4.79
N PHE A 169 -16.82 4.10 -3.56
CA PHE A 169 -17.64 2.95 -3.19
C PHE A 169 -19.09 3.34 -3.15
#